data_e9bbb311572ee46feecbb24fdff88eaf
#
_entry.id   e9bbb311572ee46feecbb24fdff88eaf
#
_cell.length_a   1.000
_cell.length_b   1.000
_cell.length_c   1.000
_cell.angle_alpha   90.00
_cell.angle_beta   90.00
_cell.angle_gamma   90.00
#
_symmetry.space_group_name_H-M   'P 1'
#
loop_
_entity.id
_entity.type
_entity.pdbx_description
1 polymer ?
#
loop_
_entity_poly.entity_id
_entity_poly.type
_entity_poly.pdbx_seq_one_letter_code
_entity_poly.pdbx_strand_id
1 'polypeptide(L)'
;PRPSLPQVAVVPPQLPSGPEQASSLEFPPSSMRNVTLDDFNFLAVLGKGNFGKVMLAEEKQTGVLYAIKVLKKEFIIENDEIDSTRSEKRVFLTVARERHPFLLNLHSCFQTETRVYFVMEYVGGGDLMLHIQRQQFNLHRAKFYAAEVLLALEYFHKHGIIYRDLKLDNIMLTLDGHVKIADYGLCKENMWYGNTTSTFCGTPEFLSLIHI
;
A
#
# COMPACT_ATOMS: atom_id res chain seq x y z
N PRO A 1 -50.81 -4.78 -20.90
CA PRO A 1 -50.64 -3.81 -19.82
C PRO A 1 -49.54 -4.32 -18.88
N ARG A 2 -48.42 -3.58 -18.82
CA ARG A 2 -47.34 -3.84 -17.86
C ARG A 2 -47.70 -3.11 -16.55
N PRO A 3 -47.52 -3.70 -15.38
CA PRO A 3 -47.72 -2.99 -14.13
C PRO A 3 -46.56 -1.98 -13.93
N SER A 4 -46.93 -0.75 -13.61
CA SER A 4 -46.02 0.34 -13.26
C SER A 4 -45.39 0.07 -11.88
N LEU A 5 -44.07 0.13 -11.78
CA LEU A 5 -43.30 0.10 -10.54
C LEU A 5 -43.54 1.39 -9.73
N PRO A 6 -43.63 1.34 -8.42
CA PRO A 6 -43.78 2.52 -7.58
C PRO A 6 -42.47 3.37 -7.61
N GLN A 7 -42.62 4.65 -7.87
CA GLN A 7 -41.57 5.63 -7.74
C GLN A 7 -41.31 5.87 -6.25
N VAL A 8 -40.10 5.49 -5.78
CA VAL A 8 -39.62 5.88 -4.45
C VAL A 8 -39.03 7.29 -4.59
N ALA A 9 -39.67 8.25 -3.93
CA ALA A 9 -39.16 9.61 -3.83
C ALA A 9 -37.85 9.62 -3.02
N VAL A 10 -36.75 9.99 -3.69
CA VAL A 10 -35.46 10.23 -3.04
C VAL A 10 -35.54 11.61 -2.39
N VAL A 11 -35.65 11.65 -1.06
CA VAL A 11 -35.51 12.86 -0.28
C VAL A 11 -34.02 13.14 -0.15
N PRO A 12 -33.52 14.32 -0.59
CA PRO A 12 -32.11 14.65 -0.39
C PRO A 12 -31.82 14.87 1.10
N PRO A 13 -30.64 14.44 1.61
CA PRO A 13 -30.27 14.68 2.99
C PRO A 13 -30.13 16.17 3.28
N GLN A 14 -30.84 16.66 4.28
CA GLN A 14 -30.68 18.03 4.79
C GLN A 14 -29.33 18.15 5.49
N LEU A 15 -28.52 19.11 5.07
CA LEU A 15 -27.32 19.54 5.74
C LEU A 15 -27.71 20.19 7.09
N PRO A 16 -27.10 19.84 8.22
CA PRO A 16 -27.28 20.56 9.46
C PRO A 16 -26.59 21.92 9.36
N SER A 17 -27.37 22.97 9.48
CA SER A 17 -26.92 24.36 9.64
C SER A 17 -26.68 24.64 11.12
N GLY A 18 -25.40 24.74 11.52
CA GLY A 18 -24.98 25.24 12.84
C GLY A 18 -23.47 25.13 12.99
N PRO A 19 -22.78 26.15 13.53
CA PRO A 19 -21.36 26.05 13.84
C PRO A 19 -21.18 25.23 15.12
N GLU A 20 -21.08 23.91 15.01
CA GLU A 20 -20.55 23.10 16.09
C GLU A 20 -19.03 23.28 16.13
N GLN A 21 -18.59 23.74 17.28
CA GLN A 21 -17.21 23.90 17.65
C GLN A 21 -16.45 22.61 17.37
N ALA A 22 -15.58 22.68 16.36
CA ALA A 22 -14.56 21.66 16.15
C ALA A 22 -13.67 21.63 17.40
N SER A 23 -14.01 20.78 18.36
CA SER A 23 -13.05 20.36 19.37
C SER A 23 -11.92 19.67 18.60
N SER A 24 -10.81 20.38 18.47
CA SER A 24 -9.54 19.84 18.06
C SER A 24 -9.25 18.61 18.92
N LEU A 25 -9.48 17.43 18.37
CA LEU A 25 -8.86 16.21 18.88
C LEU A 25 -7.37 16.37 18.61
N GLU A 26 -6.69 17.08 19.49
CA GLU A 26 -5.25 17.01 19.63
C GLU A 26 -4.92 15.57 19.99
N PHE A 27 -4.51 14.80 18.97
CA PHE A 27 -3.80 13.56 19.25
C PHE A 27 -2.56 13.96 20.04
N PRO A 28 -2.33 13.37 21.23
CA PRO A 28 -1.11 13.65 21.97
C PRO A 28 0.05 13.35 21.02
N PRO A 29 1.11 14.19 21.00
CA PRO A 29 2.30 13.90 20.21
C PRO A 29 2.72 12.49 20.58
N SER A 30 2.68 11.58 19.61
CA SER A 30 3.18 10.23 19.80
C SER A 30 4.60 10.42 20.30
N SER A 31 4.84 10.14 21.56
CA SER A 31 6.20 9.99 22.08
C SER A 31 6.88 9.08 21.09
N MET A 32 7.92 9.54 20.40
CA MET A 32 8.69 8.76 19.43
C MET A 32 9.38 7.65 20.21
N ARG A 33 8.63 6.61 20.53
CA ARG A 33 9.18 5.37 21.08
C ARG A 33 10.01 4.76 19.97
N ASN A 34 11.29 4.59 20.22
CA ASN A 34 12.16 3.89 19.30
C ASN A 34 11.68 2.44 19.18
N VAL A 35 11.01 2.11 18.09
CA VAL A 35 10.57 0.76 17.79
C VAL A 35 11.79 -0.09 17.47
N THR A 36 11.89 -1.26 18.07
CA THR A 36 13.00 -2.21 17.93
C THR A 36 12.51 -3.61 17.62
N LEU A 37 13.41 -4.54 17.34
CA LEU A 37 13.09 -5.96 17.16
C LEU A 37 12.42 -6.57 18.39
N ASP A 38 12.80 -6.12 19.57
CA ASP A 38 12.31 -6.65 20.84
C ASP A 38 10.83 -6.35 21.09
N ASP A 39 10.27 -5.41 20.36
CA ASP A 39 8.85 -5.07 20.44
C ASP A 39 7.94 -6.09 19.72
N PHE A 40 8.51 -7.03 18.95
CA PHE A 40 7.75 -7.95 18.10
C PHE A 40 8.00 -9.42 18.41
N ASN A 41 6.93 -10.23 18.27
CA ASN A 41 6.99 -11.68 18.17
C ASN A 41 6.88 -12.07 16.68
N PHE A 42 7.93 -12.66 16.11
CA PHE A 42 7.88 -13.14 14.72
C PHE A 42 7.14 -14.48 14.66
N LEU A 43 6.08 -14.54 13.86
CA LEU A 43 5.14 -15.66 13.79
C LEU A 43 5.39 -16.57 12.59
N ALA A 44 5.54 -16.00 11.39
CA ALA A 44 5.67 -16.77 10.16
C ALA A 44 6.41 -15.99 9.07
N VAL A 45 6.88 -16.67 8.03
CA VAL A 45 7.38 -16.07 6.80
C VAL A 45 6.22 -15.92 5.83
N LEU A 46 5.90 -14.70 5.41
CA LEU A 46 4.87 -14.40 4.41
C LEU A 46 5.41 -14.50 2.99
N GLY A 47 6.66 -14.10 2.78
CA GLY A 47 7.31 -14.14 1.48
C GLY A 47 8.83 -14.09 1.58
N LYS A 48 9.50 -14.60 0.54
CA LYS A 48 10.96 -14.52 0.38
C LYS A 48 11.25 -13.95 -1.01
N GLY A 49 12.17 -13.01 -1.06
CA GLY A 49 12.70 -12.45 -2.29
C GLY A 49 14.22 -12.37 -2.25
N ASN A 50 14.84 -11.90 -3.33
CA ASN A 50 16.29 -11.81 -3.46
C ASN A 50 16.91 -10.90 -2.38
N PHE A 51 16.23 -9.79 -2.06
CA PHE A 51 16.72 -8.75 -1.13
C PHE A 51 16.50 -9.09 0.34
N GLY A 52 15.62 -10.07 0.63
CA GLY A 52 15.25 -10.38 1.99
C GLY A 52 13.99 -11.21 2.12
N LYS A 53 13.24 -10.97 3.19
CA LYS A 53 12.00 -11.69 3.50
C LYS A 53 10.97 -10.77 4.11
N VAL A 54 9.69 -11.12 3.95
CA VAL A 54 8.57 -10.49 4.67
C VAL A 54 8.09 -11.47 5.74
N MET A 55 8.00 -10.98 6.97
CA MET A 55 7.60 -11.76 8.15
C MET A 55 6.27 -11.25 8.68
N LEU A 56 5.38 -12.18 9.05
CA LEU A 56 4.28 -11.86 9.94
C LEU A 56 4.82 -11.72 11.36
N ALA A 57 4.48 -10.63 12.03
CA ALA A 57 4.87 -10.39 13.40
C ALA A 57 3.72 -9.76 14.19
N GLU A 58 3.68 -10.02 15.48
CA GLU A 58 2.75 -9.44 16.43
C GLU A 58 3.51 -8.45 17.32
N GLU A 59 3.00 -7.24 17.46
CA GLU A 59 3.53 -6.28 18.43
C GLU A 59 3.14 -6.70 19.85
N LYS A 60 4.12 -6.94 20.70
CA LYS A 60 3.92 -7.51 22.05
C LYS A 60 3.02 -6.67 22.96
N GLN A 61 3.06 -5.37 22.80
CA GLN A 61 2.30 -4.44 23.64
C GLN A 61 0.83 -4.38 23.28
N THR A 62 0.50 -4.41 21.98
CA THR A 62 -0.86 -4.17 21.46
C THR A 62 -1.54 -5.43 20.96
N GLY A 63 -0.77 -6.49 20.65
CA GLY A 63 -1.26 -7.70 19.99
C GLY A 63 -1.59 -7.48 18.50
N VAL A 64 -1.27 -6.31 17.94
CA VAL A 64 -1.54 -5.99 16.53
C VAL A 64 -0.57 -6.73 15.62
N LEU A 65 -1.10 -7.27 14.52
CA LEU A 65 -0.30 -7.95 13.50
C LEU A 65 0.27 -6.98 12.48
N TYR A 66 1.53 -7.18 12.13
CA TYR A 66 2.27 -6.40 11.13
C TYR A 66 2.97 -7.33 10.13
N ALA A 67 3.17 -6.82 8.92
CA ALA A 67 4.08 -7.41 7.94
C ALA A 67 5.42 -6.67 8.00
N ILE A 68 6.49 -7.37 8.36
CA ILE A 68 7.83 -6.77 8.48
C ILE A 68 8.71 -7.22 7.32
N LYS A 69 9.04 -6.28 6.41
CA LYS A 69 10.02 -6.48 5.34
C LYS A 69 11.41 -6.32 5.93
N VAL A 70 12.20 -7.37 5.85
CA VAL A 70 13.55 -7.46 6.40
C VAL A 70 14.54 -7.52 5.25
N LEU A 71 15.38 -6.50 5.09
CA LEU A 71 16.37 -6.37 4.03
C LEU A 71 17.78 -6.52 4.60
N LYS A 72 18.66 -7.23 3.91
CA LYS A 72 20.09 -7.37 4.27
C LYS A 72 20.87 -6.17 3.71
N LYS A 73 21.59 -5.44 4.57
CA LYS A 73 22.43 -4.29 4.15
C LYS A 73 23.53 -4.70 3.19
N GLU A 74 24.19 -5.82 3.44
CA GLU A 74 25.19 -6.39 2.56
C GLU A 74 24.65 -6.52 1.12
N PHE A 75 23.49 -7.16 0.96
CA PHE A 75 22.86 -7.35 -0.35
C PHE A 75 22.47 -6.02 -1.03
N ILE A 76 21.93 -5.05 -0.25
CA ILE A 76 21.59 -3.72 -0.75
C ILE A 76 22.83 -3.01 -1.31
N ILE A 77 23.97 -3.13 -0.63
CA ILE A 77 25.23 -2.51 -1.03
C ILE A 77 25.82 -3.21 -2.26
N GLU A 78 25.88 -4.54 -2.25
CA GLU A 78 26.44 -5.35 -3.35
C GLU A 78 25.68 -5.18 -4.67
N ASN A 79 24.38 -4.91 -4.62
CA ASN A 79 23.52 -4.75 -5.80
C ASN A 79 23.20 -3.27 -6.14
N ASP A 80 23.87 -2.31 -5.51
CA ASP A 80 23.67 -0.87 -5.71
C ASP A 80 22.20 -0.41 -5.47
N GLU A 81 21.52 -1.02 -4.48
CA GLU A 81 20.11 -0.80 -4.18
C GLU A 81 19.88 0.21 -3.03
N ILE A 82 20.90 1.00 -2.68
CA ILE A 82 20.82 1.96 -1.58
C ILE A 82 19.78 3.04 -1.90
N ASP A 83 19.82 3.60 -3.09
CA ASP A 83 18.93 4.70 -3.46
C ASP A 83 17.50 4.22 -3.71
N SER A 84 17.29 3.03 -4.25
CA SER A 84 15.96 2.43 -4.37
C SER A 84 15.34 2.14 -3.00
N THR A 85 16.11 1.61 -2.05
CA THR A 85 15.66 1.37 -0.67
C THR A 85 15.30 2.69 0.04
N ARG A 86 16.08 3.75 -0.17
CA ARG A 86 15.78 5.09 0.36
C ARG A 86 14.53 5.69 -0.29
N SER A 87 14.37 5.52 -1.59
CA SER A 87 13.17 5.94 -2.33
C SER A 87 11.93 5.23 -1.81
N GLU A 88 11.97 3.90 -1.64
CA GLU A 88 10.88 3.12 -1.06
C GLU A 88 10.45 3.69 0.30
N LYS A 89 11.41 4.01 1.18
CA LYS A 89 11.14 4.65 2.47
C LYS A 89 10.42 5.99 2.31
N ARG A 90 10.89 6.87 1.40
CA ARG A 90 10.26 8.19 1.19
C ARG A 90 8.85 8.06 0.65
N VAL A 91 8.60 7.13 -0.26
CA VAL A 91 7.26 6.82 -0.78
C VAL A 91 6.35 6.38 0.36
N PHE A 92 6.79 5.46 1.20
CA PHE A 92 6.03 5.05 2.38
C PHE A 92 5.70 6.22 3.32
N LEU A 93 6.66 7.13 3.55
CA LEU A 93 6.44 8.31 4.38
C LEU A 93 5.43 9.28 3.76
N THR A 94 5.40 9.40 2.44
CA THR A 94 4.40 10.20 1.72
C THR A 94 3.02 9.59 1.87
N VAL A 95 2.88 8.28 1.67
CA VAL A 95 1.62 7.54 1.84
C VAL A 95 1.10 7.64 3.28
N ALA A 96 2.00 7.54 4.28
CA ALA A 96 1.63 7.57 5.69
C ALA A 96 1.07 8.91 6.17
N ARG A 97 1.35 10.02 5.47
CA ARG A 97 0.84 11.36 5.84
C ARG A 97 -0.67 11.48 5.76
N GLU A 98 -1.26 10.96 4.68
CA GLU A 98 -2.70 11.08 4.40
C GLU A 98 -3.44 9.75 4.60
N ARG A 99 -2.72 8.65 4.81
CA ARG A 99 -3.28 7.30 5.03
C ARG A 99 -4.32 6.92 3.98
N HIS A 100 -3.93 7.02 2.69
CA HIS A 100 -4.83 6.67 1.61
C HIS A 100 -5.38 5.24 1.79
N PRO A 101 -6.70 5.00 1.69
CA PRO A 101 -7.32 3.72 2.04
C PRO A 101 -6.83 2.54 1.19
N PHE A 102 -6.43 2.79 -0.06
CA PHE A 102 -6.02 1.75 -1.01
C PHE A 102 -4.50 1.63 -1.20
N LEU A 103 -3.71 2.22 -0.31
CA LEU A 103 -2.26 2.11 -0.29
C LEU A 103 -1.79 1.46 1.02
N LEU A 104 -0.76 0.61 0.92
CA LEU A 104 -0.16 -0.05 2.08
C LEU A 104 0.57 0.96 2.95
N ASN A 105 0.20 1.04 4.24
CA ASN A 105 0.76 2.01 5.17
C ASN A 105 2.00 1.46 5.90
N LEU A 106 2.94 2.36 6.17
CA LEU A 106 4.09 2.12 7.03
C LEU A 106 3.74 2.50 8.48
N HIS A 107 3.95 1.57 9.40
CA HIS A 107 3.87 1.83 10.84
C HIS A 107 5.17 2.44 11.36
N SER A 108 6.30 1.80 11.05
CA SER A 108 7.62 2.26 11.47
C SER A 108 8.73 1.69 10.58
N CYS A 109 9.91 2.32 10.65
CA CYS A 109 11.10 1.87 9.96
C CYS A 109 12.30 2.03 10.89
N PHE A 110 13.08 0.97 11.06
CA PHE A 110 14.29 0.98 11.86
C PHE A 110 15.38 0.10 11.25
N GLN A 111 16.58 0.14 11.81
CA GLN A 111 17.70 -0.64 11.31
C GLN A 111 18.56 -1.17 12.45
N THR A 112 19.22 -2.30 12.18
CA THR A 112 20.33 -2.84 12.98
C THR A 112 21.65 -2.65 12.24
N GLU A 113 22.72 -3.18 12.77
CA GLU A 113 24.04 -3.17 12.10
C GLU A 113 23.96 -3.81 10.72
N THR A 114 23.23 -4.94 10.56
CA THR A 114 23.23 -5.77 9.35
C THR A 114 21.94 -5.69 8.53
N ARG A 115 20.87 -5.10 9.06
CA ARG A 115 19.53 -5.16 8.43
C ARG A 115 18.77 -3.84 8.48
N VAL A 116 17.85 -3.67 7.52
CA VAL A 116 16.82 -2.64 7.51
C VAL A 116 15.45 -3.30 7.64
N TYR A 117 14.54 -2.69 8.41
CA TYR A 117 13.20 -3.20 8.70
C TYR A 117 12.16 -2.15 8.32
N PHE A 118 11.18 -2.55 7.51
CA PHE A 118 9.96 -1.78 7.26
C PHE A 118 8.81 -2.53 7.93
N VAL A 119 8.23 -1.92 8.96
CA VAL A 119 7.05 -2.45 9.66
C VAL A 119 5.82 -1.86 9.00
N MET A 120 5.07 -2.69 8.29
CA MET A 120 3.91 -2.31 7.50
C MET A 120 2.63 -2.90 8.11
N GLU A 121 1.49 -2.31 7.81
CA GLU A 121 0.21 -2.95 8.15
C GLU A 121 0.13 -4.35 7.54
N TYR A 122 -0.46 -5.29 8.28
CA TYR A 122 -0.70 -6.63 7.76
C TYR A 122 -2.04 -6.68 7.03
N VAL A 123 -2.03 -7.14 5.78
CA VAL A 123 -3.21 -7.29 4.94
C VAL A 123 -3.50 -8.78 4.76
N GLY A 124 -4.53 -9.27 5.45
CA GLY A 124 -4.75 -10.72 5.64
C GLY A 124 -5.55 -11.42 4.56
N GLY A 125 -6.09 -10.71 3.57
CA GLY A 125 -6.94 -11.30 2.52
C GLY A 125 -6.18 -11.94 1.36
N GLY A 126 -4.84 -11.87 1.33
CA GLY A 126 -4.00 -12.35 0.22
C GLY A 126 -3.95 -11.37 -0.95
N ASP A 127 -3.27 -11.75 -2.03
CA ASP A 127 -3.15 -10.95 -3.26
C ASP A 127 -4.22 -11.31 -4.31
N LEU A 128 -4.43 -10.42 -5.28
CA LEU A 128 -5.41 -10.65 -6.34
C LEU A 128 -5.03 -11.81 -7.27
N MET A 129 -3.74 -12.12 -7.45
CA MET A 129 -3.31 -13.26 -8.24
C MET A 129 -3.81 -14.56 -7.62
N LEU A 130 -3.67 -14.73 -6.31
CA LEU A 130 -4.18 -15.89 -5.58
C LEU A 130 -5.70 -16.03 -5.74
N HIS A 131 -6.43 -14.91 -5.69
CA HIS A 131 -7.88 -14.92 -5.81
C HIS A 131 -8.34 -15.27 -7.22
N ILE A 132 -7.72 -14.73 -8.27
CA ILE A 132 -8.13 -15.01 -9.67
C ILE A 132 -7.80 -16.44 -10.09
N GLN A 133 -6.74 -17.05 -9.53
CA GLN A 133 -6.41 -18.46 -9.73
C GLN A 133 -7.45 -19.40 -9.11
N ARG A 134 -8.08 -18.98 -8.00
CA ARG A 134 -9.12 -19.78 -7.32
C ARG A 134 -10.50 -19.57 -7.90
N GLN A 135 -10.81 -18.38 -8.37
CA GLN A 135 -12.12 -18.03 -8.89
C GLN A 135 -12.03 -16.88 -9.90
N GLN A 136 -12.64 -17.03 -11.05
CA GLN A 136 -12.77 -15.93 -12.01
C GLN A 136 -13.61 -14.80 -11.43
N PHE A 137 -13.19 -13.55 -11.66
CA PHE A 137 -13.96 -12.37 -11.29
C PHE A 137 -15.01 -12.09 -12.36
N ASN A 138 -16.23 -11.80 -11.93
CA ASN A 138 -17.20 -11.20 -12.83
C ASN A 138 -16.83 -9.75 -13.13
N LEU A 139 -17.43 -9.18 -14.17
CA LEU A 139 -17.14 -7.82 -14.62
C LEU A 139 -17.38 -6.76 -13.54
N HIS A 140 -18.40 -6.94 -12.71
CA HIS A 140 -18.70 -6.00 -11.63
C HIS A 140 -17.58 -5.95 -10.58
N ARG A 141 -17.10 -7.12 -10.15
CA ARG A 141 -16.00 -7.23 -9.20
C ARG A 141 -14.68 -6.70 -9.76
N ALA A 142 -14.40 -7.00 -11.05
CA ALA A 142 -13.22 -6.48 -11.72
C ALA A 142 -13.24 -4.94 -11.82
N LYS A 143 -14.38 -4.33 -12.17
CA LYS A 143 -14.57 -2.87 -12.20
C LYS A 143 -14.38 -2.24 -10.82
N PHE A 144 -14.88 -2.87 -9.77
CA PHE A 144 -14.74 -2.38 -8.40
C PHE A 144 -13.27 -2.29 -8.00
N TYR A 145 -12.50 -3.38 -8.16
CA TYR A 145 -11.06 -3.35 -7.84
C TYR A 145 -10.28 -2.39 -8.75
N ALA A 146 -10.61 -2.33 -10.05
CA ALA A 146 -9.96 -1.40 -10.96
C ALA A 146 -10.17 0.07 -10.56
N ALA A 147 -11.37 0.41 -10.07
CA ALA A 147 -11.66 1.77 -9.60
C ALA A 147 -10.84 2.14 -8.35
N GLU A 148 -10.71 1.23 -7.38
CA GLU A 148 -9.90 1.46 -6.19
C GLU A 148 -8.40 1.58 -6.52
N VAL A 149 -7.90 0.73 -7.42
CA VAL A 149 -6.53 0.83 -7.94
C VAL A 149 -6.29 2.16 -8.64
N LEU A 150 -7.25 2.63 -9.47
CA LEU A 150 -7.15 3.92 -10.14
C LEU A 150 -7.04 5.08 -9.16
N LEU A 151 -7.83 5.08 -8.07
CA LEU A 151 -7.76 6.08 -7.01
C LEU A 151 -6.40 6.08 -6.30
N ALA A 152 -5.83 4.90 -6.07
CA ALA A 152 -4.49 4.77 -5.49
C ALA A 152 -3.40 5.32 -6.42
N LEU A 153 -3.47 5.02 -7.73
CA LEU A 153 -2.52 5.55 -8.72
C LEU A 153 -2.68 7.07 -8.91
N GLU A 154 -3.91 7.59 -8.87
CA GLU A 154 -4.17 9.03 -8.89
C GLU A 154 -3.49 9.73 -7.70
N TYR A 155 -3.58 9.14 -6.50
CA TYR A 155 -2.89 9.65 -5.32
C TYR A 155 -1.37 9.73 -5.54
N PHE A 156 -0.74 8.67 -6.04
CA PHE A 156 0.68 8.68 -6.37
C PHE A 156 1.03 9.78 -7.37
N HIS A 157 0.29 9.90 -8.46
CA HIS A 157 0.55 10.90 -9.50
C HIS A 157 0.42 12.34 -8.97
N LYS A 158 -0.57 12.61 -8.10
CA LYS A 158 -0.71 13.90 -7.42
C LYS A 158 0.50 14.27 -6.54
N HIS A 159 1.25 13.26 -6.08
CA HIS A 159 2.47 13.45 -5.31
C HIS A 159 3.75 13.32 -6.13
N GLY A 160 3.65 13.34 -7.46
CA GLY A 160 4.80 13.21 -8.35
C GLY A 160 5.47 11.84 -8.29
N ILE A 161 4.74 10.80 -7.96
CA ILE A 161 5.23 9.43 -7.85
C ILE A 161 4.61 8.59 -8.97
N ILE A 162 5.41 7.79 -9.68
CA ILE A 162 4.95 6.74 -10.57
C ILE A 162 5.27 5.38 -9.97
N TYR A 163 4.30 4.44 -10.01
CA TYR A 163 4.39 3.17 -9.30
C TYR A 163 5.26 2.13 -10.02
N ARG A 164 5.12 1.96 -11.33
CA ARG A 164 5.92 1.16 -12.27
C ARG A 164 5.90 -0.37 -12.12
N ASP A 165 5.22 -0.95 -11.15
CA ASP A 165 5.12 -2.42 -10.99
C ASP A 165 3.68 -2.87 -10.68
N LEU A 166 2.72 -2.33 -11.45
CA LEU A 166 1.32 -2.73 -11.28
C LEU A 166 1.09 -4.13 -11.81
N LYS A 167 0.78 -5.04 -10.90
CA LYS A 167 0.45 -6.46 -11.18
C LYS A 167 -0.44 -7.00 -10.07
N LEU A 168 -1.12 -8.12 -10.35
CA LEU A 168 -2.06 -8.72 -9.40
C LEU A 168 -1.41 -9.17 -8.09
N ASP A 169 -0.12 -9.57 -8.15
CA ASP A 169 0.66 -9.98 -6.97
C ASP A 169 0.91 -8.83 -6.00
N ASN A 170 0.94 -7.58 -6.50
CA ASN A 170 1.17 -6.39 -5.69
C ASN A 170 -0.13 -5.72 -5.23
N ILE A 171 -1.29 -6.28 -5.54
CA ILE A 171 -2.59 -5.79 -5.10
C ILE A 171 -3.12 -6.75 -4.05
N MET A 172 -3.01 -6.36 -2.79
CA MET A 172 -3.51 -7.13 -1.65
C MET A 172 -4.98 -6.84 -1.41
N LEU A 173 -5.70 -7.80 -0.80
CA LEU A 173 -7.08 -7.61 -0.33
C LEU A 173 -7.13 -7.56 1.19
N THR A 174 -7.86 -6.58 1.70
CA THR A 174 -8.25 -6.53 3.11
C THR A 174 -9.34 -7.56 3.39
N LEU A 175 -9.59 -7.90 4.66
CA LEU A 175 -10.62 -8.87 5.03
C LEU A 175 -12.05 -8.38 4.74
N ASP A 176 -12.24 -7.07 4.65
CA ASP A 176 -13.50 -6.41 4.27
C ASP A 176 -13.65 -6.22 2.75
N GLY A 177 -12.68 -6.69 1.96
CA GLY A 177 -12.78 -6.81 0.51
C GLY A 177 -12.31 -5.61 -0.29
N HIS A 178 -11.54 -4.69 0.31
CA HIS A 178 -10.92 -3.55 -0.36
C HIS A 178 -9.48 -3.85 -0.79
N VAL A 179 -8.97 -3.10 -1.80
CA VAL A 179 -7.60 -3.29 -2.26
C VAL A 179 -6.59 -2.48 -1.44
N LYS A 180 -5.37 -2.98 -1.39
CA LYS A 180 -4.18 -2.25 -0.93
C LYS A 180 -3.03 -2.51 -1.88
N ILE A 181 -2.53 -1.46 -2.56
CA ILE A 181 -1.33 -1.59 -3.38
C ILE A 181 -0.11 -1.67 -2.46
N ALA A 182 0.70 -2.70 -2.66
CA ALA A 182 1.89 -3.02 -1.89
C ALA A 182 3.17 -2.90 -2.75
N ASP A 183 4.32 -3.05 -2.10
CA ASP A 183 5.66 -3.05 -2.70
C ASP A 183 6.01 -1.80 -3.53
N TYR A 184 6.61 -0.82 -2.87
CA TYR A 184 7.00 0.46 -3.47
C TYR A 184 8.46 0.50 -3.96
N GLY A 185 9.12 -0.67 -4.03
CA GLY A 185 10.53 -0.78 -4.40
C GLY A 185 10.88 -0.26 -5.80
N LEU A 186 9.92 -0.27 -6.73
CA LEU A 186 10.09 0.24 -8.09
C LEU A 186 9.45 1.63 -8.33
N CYS A 187 8.93 2.27 -7.29
CA CYS A 187 8.39 3.62 -7.42
C CYS A 187 9.48 4.63 -7.82
N LYS A 188 9.11 5.65 -8.59
CA LYS A 188 9.99 6.78 -8.92
C LYS A 188 9.33 8.08 -8.51
N GLU A 189 10.09 8.88 -7.76
CA GLU A 189 9.67 10.19 -7.25
C GLU A 189 10.01 11.31 -8.25
N ASN A 190 9.51 12.52 -8.00
CA ASN A 190 9.73 13.72 -8.81
C ASN A 190 9.29 13.58 -10.28
N MET A 191 8.25 12.80 -10.52
CA MET A 191 7.67 12.53 -11.84
C MET A 191 6.41 13.35 -12.04
N TRP A 192 6.57 14.57 -12.57
CA TRP A 192 5.47 15.48 -12.87
C TRP A 192 5.10 15.42 -14.35
N TYR A 193 3.97 16.01 -14.71
CA TYR A 193 3.49 16.07 -16.09
C TYR A 193 4.61 16.58 -17.04
N GLY A 194 4.85 15.85 -18.11
CA GLY A 194 5.92 16.15 -19.07
C GLY A 194 7.29 15.53 -18.73
N ASN A 195 7.50 14.99 -17.53
CA ASN A 195 8.72 14.28 -17.20
C ASN A 195 8.70 12.85 -17.78
N THR A 196 9.85 12.37 -18.22
CA THR A 196 10.04 11.01 -18.71
C THR A 196 11.05 10.26 -17.87
N THR A 197 10.98 8.93 -17.89
CA THR A 197 11.97 8.04 -17.28
C THR A 197 12.41 7.00 -18.28
N SER A 198 13.72 6.77 -18.39
CA SER A 198 14.33 5.78 -19.30
C SER A 198 14.75 4.49 -18.58
N THR A 199 14.57 4.41 -17.26
CA THR A 199 14.94 3.21 -16.51
C THR A 199 13.99 2.08 -16.88
N PHE A 200 14.50 1.02 -17.50
CA PHE A 200 13.73 -0.19 -17.76
C PHE A 200 13.51 -0.95 -16.46
N CYS A 201 12.27 -1.06 -16.04
CA CYS A 201 11.87 -1.77 -14.81
C CYS A 201 10.38 -2.14 -14.88
N GLY A 202 9.95 -2.96 -13.94
CA GLY A 202 8.61 -3.52 -13.89
C GLY A 202 8.61 -5.01 -14.21
N THR A 203 7.43 -5.60 -14.35
CA THR A 203 7.23 -7.01 -14.68
C THR A 203 6.87 -7.10 -16.16
N PRO A 204 7.69 -7.80 -17.01
CA PRO A 204 7.56 -7.75 -18.48
C PRO A 204 6.16 -8.02 -19.02
N GLU A 205 5.44 -8.97 -18.41
CA GLU A 205 4.08 -9.36 -18.82
C GLU A 205 3.04 -8.26 -18.63
N PHE A 206 3.34 -7.25 -17.80
CA PHE A 206 2.45 -6.14 -17.48
C PHE A 206 2.91 -4.80 -18.07
N LEU A 207 4.04 -4.79 -18.80
CA LEU A 207 4.50 -3.56 -19.46
C LEU A 207 3.65 -3.25 -20.69
N SER A 208 3.41 -1.96 -20.91
CA SER A 208 2.70 -1.50 -22.11
C SER A 208 3.58 -1.64 -23.36
N LEU A 209 3.09 -2.38 -24.36
CA LEU A 209 3.80 -2.57 -25.63
C LEU A 209 3.95 -1.29 -26.46
N ILE A 210 3.21 -0.23 -26.16
CA ILE A 210 3.30 1.04 -26.88
C ILE A 210 4.56 1.83 -26.52
N HIS A 211 5.28 1.41 -25.48
CA HIS A 211 6.46 2.10 -24.95
C HIS A 211 7.73 1.24 -25.04
N ILE A 212 7.70 0.15 -25.82
CA ILE A 212 8.86 -0.70 -26.11
C ILE A 212 9.46 -0.31 -27.45
#